data_7a3df4ae4113d60173122310c7dea95c
#
_entry.id   7a3df4ae4113d60173122310c7dea95c
#
_cell.length_a   1.000
_cell.length_b   1.000
_cell.length_c   1.000
_cell.angle_alpha   90.00
_cell.angle_beta   90.00
_cell.angle_gamma   90.00
#
_symmetry.space_group_name_H-M   'P 1'
#
loop_
_entity.id
_entity.type
_entity.pdbx_description
1 polymer ?
#
loop_
_entity_poly.entity_id
_entity_poly.type
_entity_poly.pdbx_seq_one_letter_code
_entity_poly.pdbx_strand_id
1 'polypeptide(L)'
;MTCPGENFVHKLLRERSEPIPSEDSLEVAKRVKEMHSYVCPDLAKEFAKYDADPAKYFRTYEGAKKQTGAKWSCDVGYERFLGPEIFFNPEIFSSDFITPLPDVVDEAIIKCPIDTRRGLYKNIVLSGGSTMFKDFGRRLQRDIKKHVDKRLDLNIQRLGALGSTSAPQKIDVNVISHQMQRFAVWFGGSMLASTGEFFRVCHTKAQYDEEGPRIARHNAVFGTGM
;
A
#
# COMPACT_ATOMS: atom_id res chain seq x y z
N MET A 1 -5.69 0.81 -16.30
CA MET A 1 -4.42 0.31 -15.76
C MET A 1 -4.77 -0.65 -14.62
N THR A 2 -4.53 -1.94 -14.79
CA THR A 2 -4.82 -2.96 -13.76
C THR A 2 -3.76 -2.90 -12.67
N CYS A 3 -4.19 -3.02 -11.41
CA CYS A 3 -3.27 -3.05 -10.27
C CYS A 3 -2.48 -4.37 -10.27
N PRO A 4 -1.16 -4.38 -9.98
CA PRO A 4 -0.36 -5.61 -9.91
C PRO A 4 -1.00 -6.72 -9.06
N GLY A 5 -1.62 -6.37 -7.94
CA GLY A 5 -2.33 -7.32 -7.10
C GLY A 5 -3.56 -7.95 -7.76
N GLU A 6 -4.23 -7.26 -8.69
CA GLU A 6 -5.34 -7.83 -9.47
C GLU A 6 -4.83 -8.86 -10.47
N ASN A 7 -3.75 -8.52 -11.18
CA ASN A 7 -3.12 -9.45 -12.13
C ASN A 7 -2.59 -10.70 -11.43
N PHE A 8 -2.05 -10.55 -10.22
CA PHE A 8 -1.54 -11.68 -9.46
C PHE A 8 -2.65 -12.61 -8.98
N VAL A 9 -3.73 -12.07 -8.38
CA VAL A 9 -4.91 -12.86 -8.01
C VAL A 9 -5.53 -13.53 -9.22
N HIS A 10 -5.64 -12.83 -10.35
CA HIS A 10 -6.11 -13.40 -11.60
C HIS A 10 -5.25 -14.59 -12.07
N LYS A 11 -3.91 -14.45 -12.02
CA LYS A 11 -2.98 -15.52 -12.37
C LYS A 11 -3.17 -16.74 -11.47
N LEU A 12 -3.24 -16.55 -10.15
CA LEU A 12 -3.43 -17.63 -9.18
C LEU A 12 -4.75 -18.39 -9.40
N LEU A 13 -5.85 -17.68 -9.63
CA LEU A 13 -7.16 -18.31 -9.91
C LEU A 13 -7.13 -19.11 -11.24
N ARG A 14 -6.43 -18.62 -12.26
CA ARG A 14 -6.23 -19.35 -13.52
C ARG A 14 -5.39 -20.60 -13.34
N GLU A 15 -4.32 -20.55 -12.58
CA GLU A 15 -3.44 -21.70 -12.31
C GLU A 15 -4.20 -22.83 -11.60
N ARG A 16 -5.18 -22.51 -10.78
CA ARG A 16 -6.07 -23.47 -10.14
C ARG A 16 -7.20 -23.95 -11.06
N SER A 17 -7.29 -23.46 -12.29
CA SER A 17 -8.34 -23.81 -13.24
C SER A 17 -9.77 -23.59 -12.72
N GLU A 18 -9.97 -22.54 -11.93
CA GLU A 18 -11.29 -22.18 -11.41
C GLU A 18 -12.27 -21.87 -12.56
N PRO A 19 -13.57 -22.25 -12.45
CA PRO A 19 -14.56 -22.17 -13.52
C PRO A 19 -15.06 -20.74 -13.78
N ILE A 20 -14.15 -19.79 -13.84
CA ILE A 20 -14.43 -18.37 -14.06
C ILE A 20 -14.52 -18.08 -15.56
N PRO A 21 -15.59 -17.44 -16.07
CA PRO A 21 -15.67 -17.03 -17.46
C PRO A 21 -14.51 -16.10 -17.83
N SER A 22 -13.86 -16.36 -18.97
CA SER A 22 -12.70 -15.59 -19.42
C SER A 22 -12.97 -14.09 -19.58
N GLU A 23 -14.19 -13.77 -20.00
CA GLU A 23 -14.66 -12.38 -20.22
C GLU A 23 -14.70 -11.56 -18.92
N ASP A 24 -15.02 -12.21 -17.80
CA ASP A 24 -15.20 -11.57 -16.50
C ASP A 24 -14.00 -11.78 -15.55
N SER A 25 -13.00 -12.55 -15.97
CA SER A 25 -11.94 -13.05 -15.09
C SER A 25 -11.16 -11.95 -14.35
N LEU A 26 -10.84 -10.84 -15.01
CA LEU A 26 -10.16 -9.69 -14.38
C LEU A 26 -11.06 -8.94 -13.40
N GLU A 27 -12.33 -8.77 -13.74
CA GLU A 27 -13.29 -8.12 -12.84
C GLU A 27 -13.57 -8.97 -11.61
N VAL A 28 -13.67 -10.27 -11.79
CA VAL A 28 -13.79 -11.24 -10.69
C VAL A 28 -12.56 -11.20 -9.79
N ALA A 29 -11.36 -11.23 -10.35
CA ALA A 29 -10.13 -11.11 -9.58
C ALA A 29 -10.07 -9.81 -8.76
N LYS A 30 -10.52 -8.70 -9.34
CA LYS A 30 -10.64 -7.42 -8.63
C LYS A 30 -11.63 -7.51 -7.46
N ARG A 31 -12.82 -8.06 -7.68
CA ARG A 31 -13.84 -8.21 -6.61
C ARG A 31 -13.39 -9.18 -5.52
N VAL A 32 -12.81 -10.31 -5.91
CA VAL A 32 -12.23 -11.28 -4.96
C VAL A 32 -11.17 -10.60 -4.09
N LYS A 33 -10.26 -9.84 -4.71
CA LYS A 33 -9.25 -9.07 -3.99
C LYS A 33 -9.88 -8.09 -2.99
N GLU A 34 -10.87 -7.32 -3.41
CA GLU A 34 -11.50 -6.29 -2.57
C GLU A 34 -12.33 -6.89 -1.42
N MET A 35 -13.00 -8.02 -1.65
CA MET A 35 -13.91 -8.65 -0.68
C MET A 35 -13.23 -9.61 0.28
N HIS A 36 -12.23 -10.36 -0.17
CA HIS A 36 -11.72 -11.52 0.55
C HIS A 36 -10.26 -11.39 0.96
N SER A 37 -9.48 -10.46 0.37
CA SER A 37 -8.06 -10.37 0.67
C SER A 37 -7.75 -9.65 1.98
N TYR A 38 -6.70 -10.09 2.63
CA TYR A 38 -6.16 -9.53 3.87
C TYR A 38 -4.66 -9.79 3.97
N VAL A 39 -3.97 -9.01 4.78
CA VAL A 39 -2.53 -9.18 5.03
C VAL A 39 -2.31 -10.12 6.20
N CYS A 40 -1.61 -11.21 5.97
CA CYS A 40 -1.27 -12.16 7.03
C CYS A 40 -0.04 -11.68 7.82
N PRO A 41 0.05 -12.01 9.11
CA PRO A 41 1.22 -11.66 9.92
C PRO A 41 2.46 -12.52 9.60
N ASP A 42 2.26 -13.76 9.17
CA ASP A 42 3.31 -14.75 8.89
C ASP A 42 2.82 -15.70 7.80
N LEU A 43 3.50 -15.68 6.66
CA LEU A 43 3.10 -16.42 5.48
C LEU A 43 3.11 -17.95 5.70
N ALA A 44 4.17 -18.47 6.32
CA ALA A 44 4.31 -19.91 6.55
C ALA A 44 3.22 -20.44 7.50
N LYS A 45 2.94 -19.71 8.55
CA LYS A 45 1.88 -20.06 9.49
C LYS A 45 0.50 -19.96 8.86
N GLU A 46 0.32 -19.04 7.94
CA GLU A 46 -0.95 -18.87 7.26
C GLU A 46 -1.21 -20.03 6.30
N PHE A 47 -0.22 -20.47 5.52
CA PHE A 47 -0.32 -21.68 4.71
C PHE A 47 -0.68 -22.90 5.58
N ALA A 48 0.03 -23.12 6.68
CA ALA A 48 -0.24 -24.25 7.58
C ALA A 48 -1.68 -24.27 8.11
N LYS A 49 -2.30 -23.12 8.36
CA LYS A 49 -3.71 -23.03 8.76
C LYS A 49 -4.66 -23.47 7.66
N TYR A 50 -4.41 -23.03 6.43
CA TYR A 50 -5.23 -23.38 5.27
C TYR A 50 -5.10 -24.85 4.91
N ASP A 51 -3.92 -25.42 5.07
CA ASP A 51 -3.66 -26.84 4.83
C ASP A 51 -4.33 -27.73 5.88
N ALA A 52 -4.36 -27.26 7.14
CA ALA A 52 -4.99 -28.00 8.24
C ALA A 52 -6.53 -28.02 8.15
N ASP A 53 -7.17 -26.96 7.74
CA ASP A 53 -8.63 -26.85 7.66
C ASP A 53 -9.06 -25.96 6.47
N PRO A 54 -9.00 -26.47 5.23
CA PRO A 54 -9.40 -25.71 4.05
C PRO A 54 -10.85 -25.23 4.13
N ALA A 55 -11.78 -26.06 4.63
CA ALA A 55 -13.19 -25.74 4.69
C ALA A 55 -13.52 -24.50 5.51
N LYS A 56 -12.72 -24.23 6.54
CA LYS A 56 -12.87 -23.05 7.40
C LYS A 56 -12.37 -21.76 6.74
N TYR A 57 -11.29 -21.87 5.99
CA TYR A 57 -10.54 -20.69 5.49
C TYR A 57 -10.86 -20.31 4.06
N PHE A 58 -11.24 -21.28 3.23
CA PHE A 58 -11.70 -20.98 1.86
C PHE A 58 -13.02 -20.21 1.89
N ARG A 59 -13.26 -19.44 0.87
CA ARG A 59 -14.49 -18.68 0.66
C ARG A 59 -14.97 -18.93 -0.75
N THR A 60 -16.25 -19.19 -0.91
CA THR A 60 -16.85 -19.35 -2.23
C THR A 60 -17.30 -17.98 -2.74
N TYR A 61 -16.87 -17.64 -3.94
CA TYR A 61 -17.34 -16.47 -4.67
C TYR A 61 -18.32 -16.94 -5.75
N GLU A 62 -19.53 -16.37 -5.76
CA GLU A 62 -20.57 -16.70 -6.71
C GLU A 62 -20.74 -15.59 -7.74
N GLY A 63 -20.96 -15.97 -8.98
CA GLY A 63 -21.20 -15.07 -10.09
C GLY A 63 -22.21 -15.62 -11.08
N ALA A 64 -22.60 -14.79 -12.04
CA ALA A 64 -23.44 -15.19 -13.15
C ALA A 64 -22.85 -14.67 -14.46
N LYS A 65 -22.86 -15.48 -15.51
CA LYS A 65 -22.41 -15.07 -16.86
C LYS A 65 -23.32 -13.96 -17.39
N LYS A 66 -22.71 -12.87 -17.84
CA LYS A 66 -23.45 -11.69 -18.34
C LYS A 66 -24.38 -12.01 -19.52
N GLN A 67 -23.97 -12.93 -20.40
CA GLN A 67 -24.69 -13.25 -21.61
C GLN A 67 -25.83 -14.27 -21.41
N THR A 68 -25.60 -15.29 -20.57
CA THR A 68 -26.55 -16.42 -20.42
C THR A 68 -27.28 -16.45 -19.08
N GLY A 69 -26.86 -15.63 -18.10
CA GLY A 69 -27.37 -15.68 -16.75
C GLY A 69 -26.98 -16.95 -15.95
N ALA A 70 -26.23 -17.87 -16.55
CA ALA A 70 -25.83 -19.11 -15.91
C ALA A 70 -24.97 -18.84 -14.68
N LYS A 71 -25.39 -19.37 -13.54
CA LYS A 71 -24.65 -19.25 -12.27
C LYS A 71 -23.38 -20.09 -12.32
N TRP A 72 -22.33 -19.59 -11.71
CA TRP A 72 -21.07 -20.27 -11.48
C TRP A 72 -20.50 -19.87 -10.12
N SER A 73 -19.63 -20.68 -9.58
CA SER A 73 -18.94 -20.39 -8.33
C SER A 73 -17.46 -20.78 -8.45
N CYS A 74 -16.61 -20.09 -7.73
CA CYS A 74 -15.20 -20.44 -7.57
C CYS A 74 -14.79 -20.37 -6.10
N ASP A 75 -13.84 -21.18 -5.72
CA ASP A 75 -13.30 -21.18 -4.38
C ASP A 75 -12.07 -20.27 -4.30
N VAL A 76 -12.08 -19.39 -3.32
CA VAL A 76 -11.00 -18.44 -3.04
C VAL A 76 -10.26 -18.92 -1.79
N GLY A 77 -9.05 -19.36 -1.97
CA GLY A 77 -8.21 -19.92 -0.91
C GLY A 77 -6.98 -19.05 -0.62
N TYR A 78 -5.83 -19.54 -1.01
CA TYR A 78 -4.53 -18.88 -0.77
C TYR A 78 -4.43 -17.49 -1.41
N GLU A 79 -5.16 -17.22 -2.48
CA GLU A 79 -5.22 -15.92 -3.15
C GLU A 79 -5.59 -14.78 -2.21
N ARG A 80 -6.31 -15.11 -1.13
CA ARG A 80 -6.78 -14.16 -0.12
C ARG A 80 -5.62 -13.43 0.57
N PHE A 81 -4.56 -14.13 0.89
CA PHE A 81 -3.39 -13.53 1.55
C PHE A 81 -2.19 -13.36 0.62
N LEU A 82 -2.06 -14.17 -0.44
CA LEU A 82 -1.00 -14.02 -1.42
C LEU A 82 -1.13 -12.73 -2.24
N GLY A 83 -2.35 -12.33 -2.59
CA GLY A 83 -2.57 -11.10 -3.34
C GLY A 83 -1.93 -9.86 -2.71
N PRO A 84 -2.20 -9.56 -1.43
CA PRO A 84 -1.53 -8.48 -0.71
C PRO A 84 -0.08 -8.74 -0.33
N GLU A 85 0.38 -9.99 -0.27
CA GLU A 85 1.74 -10.33 0.14
C GLU A 85 2.81 -9.78 -0.80
N ILE A 86 2.47 -9.48 -2.05
CA ILE A 86 3.38 -8.84 -3.02
C ILE A 86 3.96 -7.50 -2.53
N PHE A 87 3.33 -6.81 -1.57
CA PHE A 87 3.87 -5.59 -0.97
C PHE A 87 5.00 -5.87 0.03
N PHE A 88 5.01 -7.08 0.59
CA PHE A 88 5.97 -7.49 1.63
C PHE A 88 7.01 -8.48 1.11
N ASN A 89 6.64 -9.28 0.11
CA ASN A 89 7.49 -10.23 -0.59
C ASN A 89 7.24 -10.14 -2.10
N PRO A 90 7.70 -9.07 -2.77
CA PRO A 90 7.36 -8.79 -4.17
C PRO A 90 7.90 -9.84 -5.15
N GLU A 91 8.97 -10.53 -4.79
CA GLU A 91 9.58 -11.60 -5.60
C GLU A 91 8.64 -12.79 -5.89
N ILE A 92 7.58 -12.98 -5.10
CA ILE A 92 6.55 -14.01 -5.40
C ILE A 92 5.73 -13.66 -6.65
N PHE A 93 5.69 -12.39 -7.04
CA PHE A 93 5.00 -11.91 -8.23
C PHE A 93 5.94 -11.81 -9.44
N SER A 94 7.12 -11.25 -9.25
CA SER A 94 8.11 -11.05 -10.31
C SER A 94 9.51 -10.94 -9.72
N SER A 95 10.48 -11.59 -10.36
CA SER A 95 11.90 -11.48 -10.02
C SER A 95 12.49 -10.08 -10.26
N ASP A 96 11.79 -9.21 -10.99
CA ASP A 96 12.23 -7.84 -11.26
C ASP A 96 11.96 -6.91 -10.06
N PHE A 97 11.06 -7.30 -9.16
CA PHE A 97 10.68 -6.55 -7.97
C PHE A 97 11.16 -7.31 -6.73
N ILE A 98 12.28 -6.90 -6.17
CA ILE A 98 12.91 -7.58 -5.04
C ILE A 98 12.85 -6.77 -3.73
N THR A 99 12.50 -5.48 -3.80
CA THR A 99 12.52 -4.60 -2.63
C THR A 99 11.13 -4.52 -1.99
N PRO A 100 10.95 -5.05 -0.77
CA PRO A 100 9.71 -4.95 -0.01
C PRO A 100 9.32 -3.49 0.31
N LEU A 101 8.02 -3.23 0.41
CA LEU A 101 7.53 -1.90 0.77
C LEU A 101 8.09 -1.35 2.09
N PRO A 102 8.23 -2.15 3.16
CA PRO A 102 8.87 -1.66 4.40
C PRO A 102 10.29 -1.14 4.18
N ASP A 103 11.07 -1.79 3.31
CA ASP A 103 12.45 -1.39 2.99
C ASP A 103 12.46 -0.08 2.21
N VAL A 104 11.57 0.07 1.23
CA VAL A 104 11.44 1.33 0.45
C VAL A 104 11.10 2.51 1.37
N VAL A 105 10.18 2.32 2.31
CA VAL A 105 9.81 3.37 3.27
C VAL A 105 10.98 3.71 4.19
N ASP A 106 11.66 2.70 4.70
CA ASP A 106 12.81 2.87 5.59
C ASP A 106 13.97 3.60 4.86
N GLU A 107 14.30 3.19 3.65
CA GLU A 107 15.32 3.86 2.82
C GLU A 107 14.96 5.32 2.52
N ALA A 108 13.71 5.59 2.19
CA ALA A 108 13.25 6.96 1.93
C ALA A 108 13.47 7.86 3.17
N ILE A 109 13.12 7.36 4.35
CA ILE A 109 13.31 8.11 5.61
C ILE A 109 14.79 8.29 5.93
N ILE A 110 15.64 7.28 5.69
CA ILE A 110 17.09 7.39 5.93
C ILE A 110 17.75 8.44 5.02
N LYS A 111 17.23 8.63 3.81
CA LYS A 111 17.73 9.67 2.89
C LYS A 111 17.34 11.09 3.33
N CYS A 112 16.40 11.25 4.24
CA CYS A 112 16.03 12.55 4.79
C CYS A 112 17.06 13.04 5.84
N PRO A 113 17.09 14.37 6.14
CA PRO A 113 17.91 14.92 7.20
C PRO A 113 17.66 14.22 8.55
N ILE A 114 18.71 14.04 9.35
CA ILE A 114 18.67 13.24 10.57
C ILE A 114 17.63 13.73 11.58
N ASP A 115 17.46 15.05 11.67
CA ASP A 115 16.52 15.69 12.62
C ASP A 115 15.07 15.40 12.31
N THR A 116 14.74 15.15 11.03
CA THR A 116 13.36 14.86 10.57
C THR A 116 12.98 13.40 10.69
N ARG A 117 13.94 12.49 10.72
CA ARG A 117 13.69 11.03 10.63
C ARG A 117 12.76 10.49 11.71
N ARG A 118 12.92 10.95 12.96
CA ARG A 118 12.05 10.54 14.07
C ARG A 118 10.61 10.96 13.86
N GLY A 119 10.40 12.17 13.38
CA GLY A 119 9.08 12.68 13.03
C GLY A 119 8.44 11.90 11.89
N LEU A 120 9.22 11.53 10.87
CA LEU A 120 8.75 10.75 9.73
C LEU A 120 8.35 9.32 10.13
N TYR A 121 9.16 8.61 10.93
CA TYR A 121 8.78 7.29 11.45
C TYR A 121 7.51 7.31 12.28
N LYS A 122 7.27 8.38 13.02
CA LYS A 122 6.10 8.53 13.88
C LYS A 122 4.82 8.87 13.10
N ASN A 123 4.94 9.34 11.85
CA ASN A 123 3.84 9.86 11.06
C ASN A 123 3.82 9.27 9.64
N ILE A 124 3.80 7.95 9.50
CA ILE A 124 3.66 7.27 8.22
C ILE A 124 2.17 7.18 7.91
N VAL A 125 1.69 7.99 6.95
CA VAL A 125 0.27 8.06 6.60
C VAL A 125 -0.02 7.17 5.39
N LEU A 126 -1.05 6.33 5.50
CA LEU A 126 -1.51 5.50 4.41
C LEU A 126 -2.51 6.24 3.52
N SER A 127 -2.36 6.08 2.21
CA SER A 127 -3.27 6.64 1.21
C SER A 127 -3.46 5.65 0.04
N GLY A 128 -4.64 5.66 -0.55
CA GLY A 128 -4.98 4.86 -1.71
C GLY A 128 -5.64 3.51 -1.39
N GLY A 129 -6.35 2.96 -2.39
CA GLY A 129 -7.14 1.74 -2.23
C GLY A 129 -6.33 0.49 -1.89
N SER A 130 -5.09 0.40 -2.36
CA SER A 130 -4.22 -0.76 -2.08
C SER A 130 -3.78 -0.87 -0.61
N THR A 131 -3.91 0.20 0.16
CA THR A 131 -3.60 0.19 1.60
C THR A 131 -4.79 -0.21 2.48
N MET A 132 -5.97 -0.45 1.86
CA MET A 132 -7.21 -0.79 2.55
C MET A 132 -7.30 -2.26 2.99
N PHE A 133 -6.37 -3.09 2.61
CA PHE A 133 -6.37 -4.48 3.07
C PHE A 133 -6.37 -4.56 4.59
N LYS A 134 -7.18 -5.47 5.12
CA LYS A 134 -7.20 -5.72 6.55
C LYS A 134 -5.79 -6.06 7.06
N ASP A 135 -5.41 -5.46 8.17
CA ASP A 135 -4.10 -5.64 8.84
C ASP A 135 -2.87 -5.11 8.06
N PHE A 136 -3.05 -4.40 6.94
CA PHE A 136 -1.96 -3.82 6.14
C PHE A 136 -1.08 -2.87 6.98
N GLY A 137 -1.69 -1.87 7.61
CA GLY A 137 -0.95 -0.89 8.44
C GLY A 137 -0.20 -1.54 9.60
N ARG A 138 -0.83 -2.54 10.26
CA ARG A 138 -0.20 -3.29 11.36
C ARG A 138 1.04 -4.05 10.90
N ARG A 139 0.95 -4.73 9.74
CA ARG A 139 2.08 -5.47 9.17
C ARG A 139 3.20 -4.53 8.77
N LEU A 140 2.88 -3.44 8.07
CA LEU A 140 3.84 -2.43 7.64
C LEU A 140 4.58 -1.81 8.84
N GLN A 141 3.83 -1.40 9.86
CA GLN A 141 4.41 -0.84 11.10
C GLN A 141 5.38 -1.81 11.78
N ARG A 142 4.95 -3.07 11.90
CA ARG A 142 5.78 -4.12 12.52
C ARG A 142 7.08 -4.34 11.74
N ASP A 143 7.01 -4.41 10.43
CA ASP A 143 8.16 -4.76 9.61
C ASP A 143 9.15 -3.57 9.52
N ILE A 144 8.67 -2.33 9.37
CA ILE A 144 9.52 -1.13 9.51
C ILE A 144 10.16 -1.06 10.91
N LYS A 145 9.39 -1.35 11.95
CA LYS A 145 9.92 -1.34 13.34
C LYS A 145 11.06 -2.33 13.51
N LYS A 146 10.98 -3.52 12.91
CA LYS A 146 12.07 -4.51 12.93
C LYS A 146 13.36 -3.96 12.29
N HIS A 147 13.27 -3.26 11.15
CA HIS A 147 14.42 -2.64 10.50
C HIS A 147 15.05 -1.56 11.38
N VAL A 148 14.21 -0.70 11.96
CA VAL A 148 14.66 0.36 12.86
C VAL A 148 15.35 -0.22 14.10
N ASP A 149 14.74 -1.21 14.77
CA ASP A 149 15.28 -1.83 15.96
C ASP A 149 16.61 -2.54 15.67
N LYS A 150 16.68 -3.34 14.60
CA LYS A 150 17.93 -3.98 14.16
C LYS A 150 19.06 -2.97 13.95
N ARG A 151 18.76 -1.82 13.37
CA ARG A 151 19.74 -0.74 13.14
C ARG A 151 20.19 -0.10 14.47
N LEU A 152 19.26 0.11 15.38
CA LEU A 152 19.57 0.64 16.72
C LEU A 152 20.46 -0.32 17.48
N ASP A 153 20.16 -1.63 17.48
CA ASP A 153 20.96 -2.65 18.14
C ASP A 153 22.39 -2.70 17.58
N LEU A 154 22.54 -2.63 16.26
CA LEU A 154 23.86 -2.55 15.63
C LEU A 154 24.64 -1.29 16.04
N ASN A 155 23.95 -0.17 16.18
CA ASN A 155 24.58 1.09 16.62
C ASN A 155 24.98 1.00 18.10
N ILE A 156 24.16 0.40 18.97
CA ILE A 156 24.48 0.17 20.38
C ILE A 156 25.74 -0.71 20.50
N GLN A 157 25.83 -1.79 19.74
CA GLN A 157 26.99 -2.67 19.71
C GLN A 157 28.26 -1.92 19.29
N ARG A 158 28.18 -1.09 18.22
CA ARG A 158 29.30 -0.28 17.74
C ARG A 158 29.76 0.76 18.76
N LEU A 159 28.82 1.46 19.41
CA LEU A 159 29.11 2.46 20.44
C LEU A 159 29.73 1.80 21.69
N GLY A 160 29.21 0.62 22.10
CA GLY A 160 29.76 -0.15 23.20
C GLY A 160 31.20 -0.61 22.93
N ALA A 161 31.52 -1.04 21.71
CA ALA A 161 32.87 -1.38 21.28
C ALA A 161 33.82 -0.17 21.31
N LEU A 162 33.31 1.05 21.16
CA LEU A 162 34.07 2.31 21.24
C LEU A 162 34.12 2.87 22.69
N GLY A 163 33.63 2.13 23.69
CA GLY A 163 33.64 2.56 25.09
C GLY A 163 32.60 3.63 25.44
N SER A 164 31.64 3.91 24.56
CA SER A 164 30.57 4.86 24.84
C SER A 164 29.46 4.23 25.66
N THR A 165 29.04 4.90 26.74
CA THR A 165 27.90 4.50 27.58
C THR A 165 26.57 5.11 27.13
N SER A 166 26.57 5.95 26.12
CA SER A 166 25.38 6.62 25.62
C SER A 166 24.55 5.66 24.77
N ALA A 167 23.39 5.25 25.29
CA ALA A 167 22.43 4.45 24.52
C ALA A 167 21.60 5.36 23.59
N PRO A 168 21.47 5.06 22.29
CA PRO A 168 20.60 5.78 21.40
C PRO A 168 19.13 5.65 21.84
N GLN A 169 18.39 6.76 21.75
CA GLN A 169 16.97 6.75 22.12
C GLN A 169 16.16 5.88 21.17
N LYS A 170 15.20 5.14 21.73
CA LYS A 170 14.20 4.38 20.96
C LYS A 170 13.51 5.26 19.93
N ILE A 171 13.26 4.71 18.76
CA ILE A 171 12.48 5.35 17.68
C ILE A 171 11.12 4.68 17.61
N ASP A 172 10.07 5.46 17.79
CA ASP A 172 8.70 4.99 17.62
C ASP A 172 8.35 4.97 16.14
N VAL A 173 7.74 3.88 15.69
CA VAL A 173 7.19 3.75 14.33
C VAL A 173 5.67 3.69 14.45
N ASN A 174 4.98 4.59 13.76
CA ASN A 174 3.53 4.64 13.77
C ASN A 174 3.00 4.80 12.34
N VAL A 175 2.11 3.88 11.96
CA VAL A 175 1.42 3.88 10.66
C VAL A 175 -0.02 4.30 10.88
N ILE A 176 -0.39 5.42 10.26
CA ILE A 176 -1.68 6.08 10.46
C ILE A 176 -2.64 5.68 9.34
N SER A 177 -3.77 5.12 9.71
CA SER A 177 -4.91 4.84 8.85
C SER A 177 -6.05 5.79 9.18
N HIS A 178 -6.81 6.20 8.17
CA HIS A 178 -7.97 7.07 8.37
C HIS A 178 -9.14 6.70 7.44
N GLN A 179 -10.35 7.17 7.77
CA GLN A 179 -11.58 6.76 7.05
C GLN A 179 -11.57 7.14 5.57
N MET A 180 -10.97 8.28 5.22
CA MET A 180 -10.88 8.77 3.83
C MET A 180 -9.65 8.25 3.09
N GLN A 181 -8.94 7.28 3.63
CA GLN A 181 -7.68 6.74 3.10
C GLN A 181 -7.74 6.38 1.61
N ARG A 182 -8.83 5.76 1.17
CA ARG A 182 -9.01 5.40 -0.26
C ARG A 182 -8.99 6.62 -1.18
N PHE A 183 -9.57 7.72 -0.73
CA PHE A 183 -9.75 8.95 -1.50
C PHE A 183 -8.99 10.13 -0.91
N ALA A 184 -7.96 9.88 -0.11
CA ALA A 184 -7.26 10.89 0.66
C ALA A 184 -6.72 12.04 -0.18
N VAL A 185 -6.17 11.74 -1.36
CA VAL A 185 -5.62 12.76 -2.27
C VAL A 185 -6.73 13.67 -2.81
N TRP A 186 -7.83 13.09 -3.28
CA TRP A 186 -8.98 13.85 -3.75
C TRP A 186 -9.60 14.69 -2.63
N PHE A 187 -9.77 14.09 -1.45
CA PHE A 187 -10.33 14.77 -0.28
C PHE A 187 -9.45 15.94 0.18
N GLY A 188 -8.13 15.72 0.25
CA GLY A 188 -7.16 16.77 0.58
C GLY A 188 -7.16 17.91 -0.44
N GLY A 189 -7.22 17.59 -1.72
CA GLY A 189 -7.34 18.58 -2.79
C GLY A 189 -8.65 19.37 -2.69
N SER A 190 -9.76 18.71 -2.40
CA SER A 190 -11.07 19.36 -2.21
C SER A 190 -11.07 20.30 -0.99
N MET A 191 -10.48 19.86 0.13
CA MET A 191 -10.33 20.72 1.31
C MET A 191 -9.47 21.94 1.01
N LEU A 192 -8.32 21.76 0.37
CA LEU A 192 -7.43 22.87 -0.01
C LEU A 192 -8.14 23.84 -0.96
N ALA A 193 -8.84 23.34 -1.97
CA ALA A 193 -9.60 24.16 -2.90
C ALA A 193 -10.75 24.94 -2.28
N SER A 194 -11.21 24.56 -1.09
CA SER A 194 -12.25 25.26 -0.33
C SER A 194 -11.68 26.38 0.55
N THR A 195 -10.37 26.57 0.60
CA THR A 195 -9.74 27.60 1.45
C THR A 195 -9.64 28.94 0.71
N GLY A 196 -9.74 30.04 1.46
CA GLY A 196 -9.55 31.38 0.91
C GLY A 196 -8.13 31.62 0.38
N GLU A 197 -7.15 30.90 0.88
CA GLU A 197 -5.76 30.94 0.41
C GLU A 197 -5.62 30.37 -1.00
N PHE A 198 -6.34 29.29 -1.30
CA PHE A 198 -6.35 28.71 -2.65
C PHE A 198 -6.85 29.73 -3.67
N PHE A 199 -7.95 30.45 -3.37
CA PHE A 199 -8.51 31.45 -4.28
C PHE A 199 -7.59 32.66 -4.52
N ARG A 200 -6.64 32.93 -3.63
CA ARG A 200 -5.64 33.99 -3.85
C ARG A 200 -4.53 33.59 -4.81
N VAL A 201 -4.26 32.29 -4.91
CA VAL A 201 -3.14 31.76 -5.72
C VAL A 201 -3.57 30.99 -6.95
N CYS A 202 -4.86 30.68 -7.10
CA CYS A 202 -5.39 30.03 -8.29
C CYS A 202 -5.49 31.02 -9.46
N HIS A 203 -5.30 30.49 -10.67
CA HIS A 203 -5.54 31.25 -11.88
C HIS A 203 -7.01 31.18 -12.27
N THR A 204 -7.58 32.32 -12.60
CA THR A 204 -8.95 32.42 -13.10
C THR A 204 -9.03 32.01 -14.57
N LYS A 205 -10.23 31.64 -15.03
CA LYS A 205 -10.45 31.35 -16.45
C LYS A 205 -10.09 32.55 -17.34
N ALA A 206 -10.42 33.77 -16.94
CA ALA A 206 -10.09 34.96 -17.69
C ALA A 206 -8.56 35.11 -17.88
N GLN A 207 -7.80 34.95 -16.83
CA GLN A 207 -6.34 34.97 -16.92
C GLN A 207 -5.78 33.84 -17.82
N TYR A 208 -6.38 32.67 -17.76
CA TYR A 208 -5.98 31.59 -18.68
C TYR A 208 -6.30 31.88 -20.12
N ASP A 209 -7.44 32.50 -20.38
CA ASP A 209 -7.86 32.89 -21.76
C ASP A 209 -6.95 33.99 -22.33
N GLU A 210 -6.37 34.86 -21.49
CA GLU A 210 -5.42 35.89 -21.90
C GLU A 210 -3.99 35.35 -22.12
N GLU A 211 -3.48 34.56 -21.16
CA GLU A 211 -2.06 34.11 -21.15
C GLU A 211 -1.86 32.74 -21.78
N GLY A 212 -2.94 31.95 -21.88
CA GLY A 212 -2.90 30.59 -22.37
C GLY A 212 -2.17 29.60 -21.41
N PRO A 213 -1.74 28.43 -21.92
CA PRO A 213 -1.12 27.40 -21.09
C PRO A 213 0.14 27.81 -20.36
N ARG A 214 0.76 28.92 -20.72
CA ARG A 214 1.96 29.45 -20.07
C ARG A 214 1.72 29.79 -18.61
N ILE A 215 0.51 30.22 -18.23
CA ILE A 215 0.15 30.60 -16.87
C ILE A 215 0.36 29.46 -15.87
N ALA A 216 0.17 28.21 -16.30
CA ALA A 216 0.36 27.02 -15.45
C ALA A 216 1.82 26.78 -15.04
N ARG A 217 2.79 27.43 -15.69
CA ARG A 217 4.22 27.32 -15.33
C ARG A 217 4.61 28.19 -14.15
N HIS A 218 3.79 29.18 -13.81
CA HIS A 218 4.01 30.11 -12.71
C HIS A 218 2.95 29.89 -11.64
N ASN A 219 3.11 28.82 -10.85
CA ASN A 219 2.18 28.56 -9.75
C ASN A 219 2.75 29.13 -8.45
N ALA A 220 2.06 30.09 -7.84
CA ALA A 220 2.49 30.73 -6.60
C ALA A 220 2.58 29.77 -5.40
N VAL A 221 1.87 28.62 -5.41
CA VAL A 221 1.95 27.59 -4.36
C VAL A 221 3.23 26.78 -4.47
N PHE A 222 3.70 26.54 -5.70
CA PHE A 222 4.93 25.80 -5.96
C PHE A 222 6.03 26.71 -6.54
N GLY A 223 5.75 27.98 -6.64
CA GLY A 223 6.69 28.98 -7.10
C GLY A 223 7.88 29.04 -6.15
N THR A 224 8.99 28.54 -6.61
CA THR A 224 10.29 28.84 -6.03
C THR A 224 10.46 30.32 -6.08
N GLY A 225 10.26 30.98 -4.94
CA GLY A 225 10.89 32.27 -4.69
C GLY A 225 12.39 32.01 -4.71
N MET A 226 13.00 32.23 -5.82
CA MET A 226 14.43 32.52 -5.99
C MET A 226 14.54 33.58 -7.04
#